data_bd46ea6bb009a03d6382dd8a1ac8ecd2
#
_entry.id   bd46ea6bb009a03d6382dd8a1ac8ecd2
#
_cell.length_a   1.000
_cell.length_b   1.000
_cell.length_c   1.000
_cell.angle_alpha   90.00
_cell.angle_beta   90.00
_cell.angle_gamma   90.00
#
_symmetry.space_group_name_H-M   'P 1'
#
loop_
_entity.id
_entity.type
_entity.pdbx_description
1 polymer ?
#
loop_
_entity_poly.entity_id
_entity_poly.type
_entity_poly.pdbx_seq_one_letter_code
_entity_poly.pdbx_strand_id
1 'polypeptide(L)'
;PAADKVVPDANQYKYQKDELAAFCHFGPNTFNEVEWGEHYGNRSPADIFTLPNNFDADTLVSTLKNAGFKKVIVTAKHHDGFCIWNSAYTDYCVKNTHYKNGKGDVLAEISEACTKYGLDMGLYLSPWDIHEPSYGYYDANGKPTSKENDVLDYNEYYNNQLEEILGNSKYGNNGHFVEVWMDGAKGSGANAQDYEFTKWFDTIQKHQGKKAGKDADCMLFGAQAYTTVRWIGNEDGVAHENTWAKSKVNEANNTIDSNGTTPYTIGYAD
;
A
#
# COMPACT_ATOMS: atom_id res chain seq x y z
N PRO A 1 14.42 28.00 -10.63
CA PRO A 1 13.20 28.10 -11.40
C PRO A 1 12.18 28.95 -10.68
N ALA A 2 11.35 29.63 -11.43
CA ALA A 2 10.25 30.35 -10.82
C ALA A 2 9.33 29.36 -10.07
N ALA A 3 8.86 29.77 -8.90
CA ALA A 3 7.97 28.92 -8.08
C ALA A 3 6.69 28.48 -8.82
N ASP A 4 6.34 29.16 -9.89
CA ASP A 4 5.23 28.86 -10.77
C ASP A 4 5.41 27.60 -11.65
N LYS A 5 6.61 27.00 -11.66
CA LYS A 5 6.89 25.76 -12.39
C LYS A 5 6.71 24.49 -11.55
N VAL A 6 6.57 24.64 -10.25
CA VAL A 6 6.39 23.53 -9.30
C VAL A 6 4.98 23.63 -8.74
N VAL A 7 4.03 23.11 -9.49
CA VAL A 7 2.60 23.13 -9.13
C VAL A 7 2.04 21.72 -9.21
N PRO A 8 1.06 21.37 -8.36
CA PRO A 8 0.40 20.09 -8.45
C PRO A 8 -0.34 19.96 -9.79
N ASP A 9 -0.40 18.75 -10.33
CA ASP A 9 -1.34 18.46 -11.41
C ASP A 9 -2.79 18.41 -10.86
N ALA A 10 -3.76 18.22 -11.74
CA ALA A 10 -5.18 18.24 -11.36
C ALA A 10 -5.51 17.14 -10.33
N ASN A 11 -4.87 15.98 -10.41
CA ASN A 11 -5.13 14.86 -9.51
C ASN A 11 -4.42 15.06 -8.17
N GLN A 12 -3.19 15.57 -8.17
CA GLN A 12 -2.50 15.98 -6.94
C GLN A 12 -3.25 17.10 -6.22
N TYR A 13 -3.78 18.04 -6.96
CA TYR A 13 -4.58 19.13 -6.39
C TYR A 13 -5.89 18.61 -5.78
N LYS A 14 -6.56 17.66 -6.44
CA LYS A 14 -7.73 16.97 -5.87
C LYS A 14 -7.34 16.24 -4.58
N TYR A 15 -6.23 15.51 -4.59
CA TYR A 15 -5.70 14.83 -3.41
C TYR A 15 -5.47 15.78 -2.23
N GLN A 16 -4.84 16.91 -2.48
CA GLN A 16 -4.62 17.95 -1.46
C GLN A 16 -5.94 18.52 -0.91
N LYS A 17 -6.94 18.72 -1.77
CA LYS A 17 -8.26 19.23 -1.37
C LYS A 17 -9.09 18.25 -0.58
N ASP A 18 -8.81 16.98 -0.64
CA ASP A 18 -9.49 15.97 0.17
C ASP A 18 -9.17 16.15 1.67
N GLU A 19 -7.99 16.65 2.00
CA GLU A 19 -7.48 17.00 3.35
C GLU A 19 -7.61 15.87 4.37
N LEU A 20 -8.80 15.34 4.59
CA LEU A 20 -9.10 14.38 5.65
C LEU A 20 -9.17 12.96 5.09
N ALA A 21 -8.10 12.17 5.30
CA ALA A 21 -8.02 10.75 4.98
C ALA A 21 -7.94 9.91 6.25
N ALA A 22 -8.65 8.79 6.28
CA ALA A 22 -8.53 7.80 7.34
C ALA A 22 -7.51 6.73 6.94
N PHE A 23 -6.74 6.26 7.90
CA PHE A 23 -5.87 5.11 7.74
C PHE A 23 -6.43 3.96 8.60
N CYS A 24 -6.94 2.91 7.96
CA CYS A 24 -7.43 1.72 8.66
C CYS A 24 -6.29 0.69 8.75
N HIS A 25 -5.45 0.87 9.75
CA HIS A 25 -4.31 -0.01 10.00
C HIS A 25 -4.75 -1.17 10.91
N PHE A 26 -5.01 -2.30 10.31
CA PHE A 26 -5.56 -3.44 10.99
C PHE A 26 -5.09 -4.74 10.33
N GLY A 27 -4.77 -5.73 11.15
CA GLY A 27 -4.25 -7.02 10.71
C GLY A 27 -3.95 -7.93 11.91
N PRO A 28 -3.13 -8.97 11.75
CA PRO A 28 -2.77 -9.89 12.85
C PRO A 28 -2.22 -9.18 14.07
N ASN A 29 -1.45 -8.12 13.86
CA ASN A 29 -0.80 -7.36 14.92
C ASN A 29 -1.80 -6.74 15.90
N THR A 30 -3.00 -6.38 15.43
CA THR A 30 -4.11 -5.90 16.26
C THR A 30 -4.52 -6.88 17.35
N PHE A 31 -4.42 -8.19 17.09
CA PHE A 31 -4.84 -9.25 18.00
C PHE A 31 -3.69 -9.80 18.86
N ASN A 32 -2.45 -9.43 18.56
CA ASN A 32 -1.28 -9.98 19.21
C ASN A 32 -0.42 -8.92 19.92
N GLU A 33 -0.86 -7.66 19.91
CA GLU A 33 -0.19 -6.53 20.58
C GLU A 33 1.27 -6.37 20.17
N VAL A 34 1.56 -6.54 18.88
CA VAL A 34 2.90 -6.37 18.30
C VAL A 34 2.84 -5.39 17.13
N GLU A 35 3.98 -4.81 16.78
CA GLU A 35 4.04 -3.83 15.69
C GLU A 35 4.18 -4.49 14.32
N TRP A 36 5.10 -5.43 14.15
CA TRP A 36 5.47 -5.98 12.84
C TRP A 36 5.24 -7.48 12.66
N GLY A 37 5.01 -8.23 13.72
CA GLY A 37 4.74 -9.66 13.65
C GLY A 37 5.96 -10.54 13.35
N GLU A 38 7.18 -10.05 13.56
CA GLU A 38 8.42 -10.79 13.31
C GLU A 38 8.58 -12.04 14.19
N HIS A 39 7.76 -12.17 15.22
CA HIS A 39 7.79 -13.31 16.14
C HIS A 39 6.72 -14.38 15.85
N TYR A 40 5.96 -14.24 14.77
CA TYR A 40 4.91 -15.22 14.46
C TYR A 40 5.46 -16.60 14.09
N GLY A 41 6.66 -16.67 13.48
CA GLY A 41 7.27 -17.92 13.10
C GLY A 41 6.34 -18.77 12.22
N ASN A 42 6.11 -20.02 12.65
CA ASN A 42 5.24 -20.97 11.94
C ASN A 42 3.79 -20.98 12.46
N ARG A 43 3.35 -19.97 13.20
CA ARG A 43 1.96 -19.88 13.66
C ARG A 43 1.01 -19.82 12.47
N SER A 44 -0.11 -20.51 12.57
CA SER A 44 -1.11 -20.55 11.50
C SER A 44 -1.85 -19.21 11.39
N PRO A 45 -2.43 -18.91 10.21
CA PRO A 45 -3.33 -17.77 10.05
C PRO A 45 -4.45 -17.72 11.10
N ALA A 46 -5.03 -18.88 11.44
CA ALA A 46 -6.10 -18.98 12.44
C ALA A 46 -5.63 -18.61 13.86
N ASP A 47 -4.35 -18.82 14.18
CA ASP A 47 -3.79 -18.49 15.48
C ASP A 47 -3.47 -17.00 15.65
N ILE A 48 -3.10 -16.32 14.57
CA ILE A 48 -2.64 -14.92 14.61
C ILE A 48 -3.73 -13.91 14.27
N PHE A 49 -4.74 -14.31 13.51
CA PHE A 49 -5.82 -13.43 13.07
C PHE A 49 -7.17 -13.93 13.58
N THR A 50 -7.63 -13.34 14.65
CA THR A 50 -8.83 -13.77 15.40
C THR A 50 -9.98 -12.79 15.28
N LEU A 51 -10.23 -12.29 14.07
CA LEU A 51 -11.31 -11.36 13.80
C LEU A 51 -12.67 -12.00 14.15
N PRO A 52 -13.49 -11.35 14.99
CA PRO A 52 -14.83 -11.85 15.30
C PRO A 52 -15.75 -11.84 14.07
N ASN A 53 -16.65 -12.82 13.98
CA ASN A 53 -17.60 -12.94 12.87
C ASN A 53 -18.59 -11.77 12.74
N ASN A 54 -18.73 -10.96 13.78
CA ASN A 54 -19.59 -9.77 13.80
C ASN A 54 -18.86 -8.49 13.37
N PHE A 55 -17.66 -8.59 12.81
CA PHE A 55 -17.01 -7.42 12.19
C PHE A 55 -17.96 -6.80 11.18
N ASP A 56 -18.14 -5.49 11.28
CA ASP A 56 -19.12 -4.73 10.49
C ASP A 56 -18.42 -3.63 9.67
N ALA A 57 -18.11 -3.96 8.43
CA ALA A 57 -17.50 -3.02 7.48
C ALA A 57 -18.45 -1.84 7.15
N ASP A 58 -19.76 -2.08 7.13
CA ASP A 58 -20.74 -1.01 6.90
C ASP A 58 -20.67 0.07 7.98
N THR A 59 -20.65 -0.33 9.26
CA THR A 59 -20.53 0.62 10.37
C THR A 59 -19.19 1.36 10.34
N LEU A 60 -18.09 0.66 10.06
CA LEU A 60 -16.77 1.28 9.91
C LEU A 60 -16.78 2.39 8.85
N VAL A 61 -17.19 2.05 7.64
CA VAL A 61 -17.15 2.98 6.50
C VAL A 61 -18.19 4.10 6.63
N SER A 62 -19.41 3.79 7.06
CA SER A 62 -20.43 4.83 7.27
C SER A 62 -20.05 5.83 8.37
N THR A 63 -19.39 5.36 9.43
CA THR A 63 -18.87 6.23 10.49
C THR A 63 -17.82 7.20 9.95
N LEU A 64 -16.86 6.70 9.17
CA LEU A 64 -15.84 7.54 8.52
C LEU A 64 -16.48 8.55 7.56
N LYS A 65 -17.41 8.10 6.73
CA LYS A 65 -18.12 8.98 5.79
C LYS A 65 -18.88 10.08 6.51
N ASN A 66 -19.62 9.73 7.56
CA ASN A 66 -20.39 10.67 8.36
C ASN A 66 -19.51 11.68 9.14
N ALA A 67 -18.29 11.26 9.51
CA ALA A 67 -17.30 12.12 10.14
C ALA A 67 -16.61 13.08 9.16
N GLY A 68 -16.89 12.98 7.86
CA GLY A 68 -16.35 13.89 6.84
C GLY A 68 -15.07 13.42 6.17
N PHE A 69 -14.61 12.20 6.44
CA PHE A 69 -13.46 11.63 5.72
C PHE A 69 -13.79 11.49 4.23
N LYS A 70 -12.79 11.72 3.39
CA LYS A 70 -12.91 11.65 1.94
C LYS A 70 -12.47 10.30 1.38
N LYS A 71 -11.56 9.63 2.07
CA LYS A 71 -11.06 8.31 1.72
C LYS A 71 -10.61 7.52 2.94
N VAL A 72 -10.53 6.21 2.78
CA VAL A 72 -9.91 5.29 3.73
C VAL A 72 -8.81 4.51 3.03
N ILE A 73 -7.61 4.51 3.60
CA ILE A 73 -6.48 3.68 3.18
C ILE A 73 -6.48 2.44 4.07
N VAL A 74 -6.55 1.26 3.46
CA VAL A 74 -6.66 -0.02 4.17
C VAL A 74 -5.37 -0.81 4.03
N THR A 75 -4.81 -1.26 5.14
CA THR A 75 -3.65 -2.16 5.15
C THR A 75 -4.07 -3.57 4.74
N ALA A 76 -4.02 -3.84 3.42
CA ALA A 76 -4.34 -5.17 2.91
C ALA A 76 -3.28 -6.21 3.31
N LYS A 77 -2.02 -5.82 3.33
CA LYS A 77 -0.89 -6.60 3.82
C LYS A 77 0.12 -5.68 4.48
N HIS A 78 0.43 -5.90 5.74
CA HIS A 78 1.55 -5.25 6.44
C HIS A 78 2.83 -6.07 6.32
N HIS A 79 3.90 -5.71 7.03
CA HIS A 79 5.20 -6.38 6.98
C HIS A 79 5.16 -7.85 7.41
N ASP A 80 4.16 -8.24 8.21
CA ASP A 80 3.95 -9.64 8.61
C ASP A 80 3.58 -10.57 7.44
N GLY A 81 3.22 -10.02 6.29
CA GLY A 81 2.87 -10.79 5.09
C GLY A 81 1.45 -11.37 5.07
N PHE A 82 0.67 -11.18 6.14
CA PHE A 82 -0.70 -11.69 6.18
C PHE A 82 -1.63 -10.84 5.30
N CYS A 83 -2.41 -11.53 4.48
CA CYS A 83 -3.34 -10.92 3.54
C CYS A 83 -4.76 -10.93 4.10
N ILE A 84 -5.39 -9.75 4.26
CA ILE A 84 -6.79 -9.67 4.71
C ILE A 84 -7.80 -9.92 3.58
N TRP A 85 -7.33 -10.27 2.39
CA TRP A 85 -8.13 -10.75 1.25
C TRP A 85 -7.77 -12.20 0.94
N ASN A 86 -8.61 -12.87 0.17
CA ASN A 86 -8.40 -14.28 -0.23
C ASN A 86 -7.44 -14.36 -1.40
N SER A 87 -6.14 -14.28 -1.12
CA SER A 87 -5.11 -14.41 -2.14
C SER A 87 -5.05 -15.81 -2.73
N ALA A 88 -4.85 -15.89 -4.06
CA ALA A 88 -4.56 -17.13 -4.76
C ALA A 88 -3.06 -17.50 -4.73
N TYR A 89 -2.20 -16.59 -4.28
CA TYR A 89 -0.75 -16.72 -4.33
C TYR A 89 -0.11 -17.13 -3.00
N THR A 90 -0.89 -17.11 -1.92
CA THR A 90 -0.42 -17.53 -0.60
C THR A 90 -1.58 -18.09 0.23
N ASP A 91 -1.27 -19.06 1.07
CA ASP A 91 -2.22 -19.54 2.09
C ASP A 91 -2.19 -18.69 3.38
N TYR A 92 -1.27 -17.75 3.48
CA TYR A 92 -1.14 -16.83 4.63
C TYR A 92 -2.13 -15.67 4.50
N CYS A 93 -3.41 -16.02 4.58
CA CYS A 93 -4.50 -15.06 4.34
C CYS A 93 -5.79 -15.45 5.08
N VAL A 94 -6.77 -14.56 5.04
CA VAL A 94 -8.01 -14.64 5.81
C VAL A 94 -8.85 -15.88 5.53
N LYS A 95 -8.78 -16.48 4.34
CA LYS A 95 -9.51 -17.73 4.04
C LYS A 95 -9.08 -18.92 4.92
N ASN A 96 -7.87 -18.89 5.47
CA ASN A 96 -7.33 -19.94 6.34
C ASN A 96 -7.46 -19.59 7.83
N THR A 97 -8.37 -18.69 8.17
CA THR A 97 -8.74 -18.32 9.53
C THR A 97 -10.13 -18.84 9.87
N HIS A 98 -10.55 -18.64 11.13
CA HIS A 98 -11.91 -18.97 11.55
C HIS A 98 -12.95 -17.91 11.14
N TYR A 99 -12.50 -16.76 10.63
CA TYR A 99 -13.39 -15.68 10.24
C TYR A 99 -14.39 -16.15 9.18
N LYS A 100 -15.68 -16.08 9.53
CA LYS A 100 -16.81 -16.56 8.70
C LYS A 100 -16.59 -17.96 8.11
N ASN A 101 -15.97 -18.84 8.92
CA ASN A 101 -15.64 -20.22 8.51
C ASN A 101 -14.79 -20.28 7.20
N GLY A 102 -13.82 -19.39 7.06
CA GLY A 102 -12.96 -19.31 5.89
C GLY A 102 -13.62 -18.71 4.62
N LYS A 103 -14.83 -18.19 4.74
CA LYS A 103 -15.58 -17.57 3.62
C LYS A 103 -15.53 -16.05 3.60
N GLY A 104 -14.98 -15.43 4.63
CA GLY A 104 -14.83 -13.98 4.70
C GLY A 104 -13.69 -13.48 3.82
N ASP A 105 -13.84 -12.27 3.31
CA ASP A 105 -12.81 -11.51 2.63
C ASP A 105 -12.92 -10.06 3.10
N VAL A 106 -12.05 -9.69 4.04
CA VAL A 106 -12.17 -8.40 4.75
C VAL A 106 -11.98 -7.23 3.79
N LEU A 107 -11.03 -7.34 2.87
CA LEU A 107 -10.80 -6.29 1.87
C LEU A 107 -12.01 -6.11 0.95
N ALA A 108 -12.65 -7.20 0.55
CA ALA A 108 -13.87 -7.16 -0.26
C ALA A 108 -15.04 -6.56 0.52
N GLU A 109 -15.20 -6.89 1.80
CA GLU A 109 -16.27 -6.37 2.66
C GLU A 109 -16.12 -4.85 2.88
N ILE A 110 -14.91 -4.36 3.11
CA ILE A 110 -14.64 -2.92 3.22
C ILE A 110 -14.87 -2.23 1.86
N SER A 111 -14.46 -2.86 0.77
CA SER A 111 -14.68 -2.34 -0.60
C SER A 111 -16.16 -2.20 -0.93
N GLU A 112 -16.97 -3.20 -0.60
CA GLU A 112 -18.44 -3.16 -0.79
C GLU A 112 -19.06 -2.01 0.01
N ALA A 113 -18.63 -1.81 1.25
CA ALA A 113 -19.09 -0.70 2.06
C ALA A 113 -18.66 0.66 1.50
N CYS A 114 -17.42 0.79 1.00
CA CYS A 114 -16.94 2.00 0.34
C CYS A 114 -17.75 2.32 -0.91
N THR A 115 -18.13 1.32 -1.70
CA THR A 115 -19.01 1.47 -2.85
C THR A 115 -20.40 1.93 -2.43
N LYS A 116 -20.97 1.32 -1.39
CA LYS A 116 -22.31 1.65 -0.87
C LYS A 116 -22.42 3.08 -0.36
N TYR A 117 -21.42 3.55 0.38
CA TYR A 117 -21.42 4.88 1.01
C TYR A 117 -20.70 5.97 0.21
N GLY A 118 -20.08 5.60 -0.92
CA GLY A 118 -19.36 6.57 -1.74
C GLY A 118 -18.11 7.13 -1.06
N LEU A 119 -17.36 6.30 -0.34
CA LEU A 119 -16.07 6.65 0.25
C LEU A 119 -14.94 6.17 -0.67
N ASP A 120 -14.03 7.05 -1.05
CA ASP A 120 -12.86 6.67 -1.82
C ASP A 120 -11.96 5.73 -1.01
N MET A 121 -11.26 4.84 -1.70
CA MET A 121 -10.44 3.80 -1.07
C MET A 121 -9.01 3.83 -1.57
N GLY A 122 -8.05 3.78 -0.66
CA GLY A 122 -6.64 3.56 -0.91
C GLY A 122 -6.21 2.16 -0.49
N LEU A 123 -5.20 1.64 -1.17
CA LEU A 123 -4.59 0.34 -0.90
C LEU A 123 -3.21 0.53 -0.28
N TYR A 124 -3.03 0.07 0.96
CA TYR A 124 -1.71 -0.15 1.51
C TYR A 124 -1.31 -1.61 1.29
N LEU A 125 -0.23 -1.84 0.55
CA LEU A 125 0.34 -3.15 0.32
C LEU A 125 1.84 -3.07 0.59
N SER A 126 2.29 -3.65 1.71
CA SER A 126 3.70 -3.59 2.10
C SER A 126 4.60 -4.29 1.08
N PRO A 127 5.61 -3.60 0.52
CA PRO A 127 6.65 -4.26 -0.27
C PRO A 127 7.51 -5.19 0.57
N TRP A 128 7.78 -4.83 1.82
CA TRP A 128 8.49 -5.72 2.75
C TRP A 128 7.55 -6.81 3.24
N ASP A 129 8.02 -8.06 3.19
CA ASP A 129 7.25 -9.23 3.59
C ASP A 129 8.16 -10.19 4.37
N ILE A 130 7.91 -10.28 5.67
CA ILE A 130 8.72 -11.11 6.59
C ILE A 130 8.39 -12.60 6.43
N HIS A 131 7.17 -12.92 5.98
CA HIS A 131 6.68 -14.29 5.88
C HIS A 131 6.97 -14.95 4.55
N GLU A 132 6.88 -14.20 3.45
CA GLU A 132 6.95 -14.77 2.09
C GLU A 132 8.35 -15.37 1.81
N PRO A 133 8.43 -16.67 1.50
CA PRO A 133 9.74 -17.32 1.27
C PRO A 133 10.53 -16.75 0.12
N SER A 134 9.89 -16.13 -0.86
CA SER A 134 10.57 -15.51 -2.00
C SER A 134 11.19 -14.15 -1.68
N TYR A 135 10.92 -13.57 -0.50
CA TYR A 135 11.50 -12.29 -0.14
C TYR A 135 12.99 -12.44 0.18
N GLY A 136 13.84 -11.76 -0.57
CA GLY A 136 15.29 -11.94 -0.60
C GLY A 136 15.74 -12.73 -1.84
N TYR A 137 16.95 -13.24 -1.83
CA TYR A 137 17.51 -13.98 -2.97
C TYR A 137 17.87 -15.39 -2.53
N TYR A 138 17.35 -16.40 -3.25
CA TYR A 138 17.53 -17.80 -2.90
C TYR A 138 17.85 -18.65 -4.13
N ASP A 139 18.79 -19.58 -3.99
CA ASP A 139 19.13 -20.55 -5.02
C ASP A 139 18.13 -21.73 -5.08
N ALA A 140 18.33 -22.64 -6.03
CA ALA A 140 17.47 -23.81 -6.20
C ALA A 140 17.42 -24.75 -4.98
N ASN A 141 18.34 -24.62 -4.04
CA ASN A 141 18.39 -25.38 -2.79
C ASN A 141 17.78 -24.61 -1.61
N GLY A 142 17.23 -23.42 -1.85
CA GLY A 142 16.65 -22.55 -0.83
C GLY A 142 17.69 -21.87 0.05
N LYS A 143 18.93 -21.73 -0.43
CA LYS A 143 20.00 -21.02 0.28
C LYS A 143 20.11 -19.59 -0.20
N PRO A 144 20.40 -18.62 0.70
CA PRO A 144 20.69 -17.26 0.32
C PRO A 144 21.77 -17.18 -0.76
N THR A 145 21.53 -16.37 -1.79
CA THR A 145 22.43 -16.23 -2.94
C THR A 145 22.48 -14.79 -3.43
N SER A 146 23.08 -14.55 -4.59
CA SER A 146 23.04 -13.24 -5.25
C SER A 146 21.78 -13.08 -6.10
N LYS A 147 21.47 -11.83 -6.45
CA LYS A 147 20.32 -11.50 -7.29
C LYS A 147 20.30 -12.27 -8.62
N GLU A 148 21.46 -12.48 -9.22
CA GLU A 148 21.60 -13.14 -10.52
C GLU A 148 21.28 -14.65 -10.46
N ASN A 149 21.37 -15.23 -9.28
CA ASN A 149 21.14 -16.66 -9.03
C ASN A 149 19.83 -16.92 -8.27
N ASP A 150 19.03 -15.88 -8.08
CA ASP A 150 17.72 -15.99 -7.43
C ASP A 150 16.76 -16.81 -8.30
N VAL A 151 16.07 -17.75 -7.67
CA VAL A 151 15.08 -18.61 -8.34
C VAL A 151 13.66 -18.39 -7.81
N LEU A 152 13.51 -17.61 -6.73
CA LEU A 152 12.23 -17.26 -6.12
C LEU A 152 11.99 -15.76 -6.31
N ASP A 153 11.22 -15.41 -7.32
CA ASP A 153 11.00 -14.01 -7.71
C ASP A 153 9.94 -13.33 -6.84
N TYR A 154 10.38 -12.61 -5.80
CA TYR A 154 9.47 -11.82 -4.96
C TYR A 154 8.80 -10.66 -5.73
N ASN A 155 9.50 -10.04 -6.65
CA ASN A 155 8.91 -8.96 -7.45
C ASN A 155 7.72 -9.44 -8.26
N GLU A 156 7.79 -10.69 -8.78
CA GLU A 156 6.65 -11.34 -9.44
C GLU A 156 5.53 -11.63 -8.44
N TYR A 157 5.85 -12.18 -7.26
CA TYR A 157 4.85 -12.43 -6.21
C TYR A 157 4.10 -11.15 -5.81
N TYR A 158 4.81 -10.07 -5.53
CA TYR A 158 4.19 -8.79 -5.20
C TYR A 158 3.35 -8.25 -6.36
N ASN A 159 3.86 -8.34 -7.59
CA ASN A 159 3.13 -7.93 -8.78
C ASN A 159 1.85 -8.74 -8.98
N ASN A 160 1.87 -10.04 -8.71
CA ASN A 160 0.69 -10.89 -8.76
C ASN A 160 -0.36 -10.46 -7.73
N GLN A 161 0.06 -10.03 -6.56
CA GLN A 161 -0.86 -9.47 -5.55
C GLN A 161 -1.47 -8.14 -6.02
N LEU A 162 -0.69 -7.26 -6.66
CA LEU A 162 -1.22 -6.04 -7.28
C LEU A 162 -2.24 -6.36 -8.38
N GLU A 163 -1.92 -7.29 -9.28
CA GLU A 163 -2.84 -7.75 -10.34
C GLU A 163 -4.14 -8.30 -9.74
N GLU A 164 -4.04 -9.12 -8.69
CA GLU A 164 -5.17 -9.77 -8.03
C GLU A 164 -6.13 -8.78 -7.39
N ILE A 165 -5.61 -7.74 -6.77
CA ILE A 165 -6.42 -6.72 -6.09
C ILE A 165 -6.90 -5.66 -7.07
N LEU A 166 -6.00 -5.05 -7.81
CA LEU A 166 -6.31 -3.90 -8.66
C LEU A 166 -7.08 -4.29 -9.94
N GLY A 167 -6.90 -5.52 -10.41
CA GLY A 167 -7.57 -6.06 -11.57
C GLY A 167 -8.95 -6.67 -11.30
N ASN A 168 -9.39 -6.71 -10.05
CA ASN A 168 -10.65 -7.34 -9.66
C ASN A 168 -11.65 -6.30 -9.17
N SER A 169 -12.81 -6.21 -9.83
CA SER A 169 -13.84 -5.21 -9.55
C SER A 169 -14.49 -5.33 -8.16
N LYS A 170 -14.29 -6.42 -7.44
CA LYS A 170 -14.80 -6.56 -6.07
C LYS A 170 -13.96 -5.78 -5.03
N TYR A 171 -12.76 -5.37 -5.37
CA TYR A 171 -11.90 -4.57 -4.50
C TYR A 171 -11.88 -3.10 -4.92
N GLY A 172 -11.88 -2.21 -3.94
CA GLY A 172 -11.97 -0.77 -4.17
C GLY A 172 -13.41 -0.26 -4.27
N ASN A 173 -13.57 1.06 -4.32
CA ASN A 173 -14.86 1.69 -4.55
C ASN A 173 -15.25 1.50 -6.04
N ASN A 174 -16.26 0.69 -6.33
CA ASN A 174 -16.60 0.27 -7.70
C ASN A 174 -15.38 -0.26 -8.49
N GLY A 175 -14.49 -0.97 -7.83
CA GLY A 175 -13.26 -1.50 -8.43
C GLY A 175 -12.15 -0.46 -8.61
N HIS A 176 -12.27 0.72 -8.01
CA HIS A 176 -11.31 1.82 -8.13
C HIS A 176 -10.62 2.14 -6.82
N PHE A 177 -9.29 2.30 -6.88
CA PHE A 177 -8.44 2.82 -5.81
C PHE A 177 -7.87 4.17 -6.22
N VAL A 178 -7.98 5.16 -5.33
CA VAL A 178 -7.42 6.51 -5.55
C VAL A 178 -5.98 6.65 -5.09
N GLU A 179 -5.46 5.62 -4.43
CA GLU A 179 -4.10 5.63 -3.89
C GLU A 179 -3.58 4.20 -3.70
N VAL A 180 -2.29 4.01 -4.02
CA VAL A 180 -1.52 2.82 -3.62
C VAL A 180 -0.36 3.30 -2.74
N TRP A 181 -0.33 2.78 -1.53
CA TRP A 181 0.62 3.18 -0.49
C TRP A 181 1.65 2.08 -0.27
N MET A 182 2.92 2.38 -0.57
CA MET A 182 4.05 1.47 -0.41
C MET A 182 4.94 1.96 0.72
N ASP A 183 4.98 1.20 1.82
CA ASP A 183 5.81 1.53 2.97
C ASP A 183 7.30 1.46 2.61
N GLY A 184 8.08 2.36 3.21
CA GLY A 184 9.53 2.44 2.98
C GLY A 184 10.35 1.45 3.81
N ALA A 185 9.74 0.76 4.79
CA ALA A 185 10.43 -0.25 5.56
C ALA A 185 10.83 -1.44 4.69
N LYS A 186 11.99 -2.01 4.93
CA LYS A 186 12.47 -3.18 4.20
C LYS A 186 13.53 -3.96 4.97
N GLY A 187 13.70 -5.22 4.61
CA GLY A 187 14.73 -6.08 5.16
C GLY A 187 16.15 -5.63 4.82
N SER A 188 17.11 -6.12 5.56
CA SER A 188 18.52 -5.81 5.41
C SER A 188 19.38 -7.07 5.48
N GLY A 189 20.64 -6.97 5.06
CA GLY A 189 21.57 -8.09 5.06
C GLY A 189 21.11 -9.24 4.15
N ALA A 190 21.01 -10.46 4.69
CA ALA A 190 20.57 -11.63 3.95
C ALA A 190 19.11 -11.54 3.44
N ASN A 191 18.31 -10.66 4.04
CA ASN A 191 16.91 -10.41 3.66
C ASN A 191 16.76 -9.13 2.84
N ALA A 192 17.84 -8.61 2.24
CA ALA A 192 17.75 -7.49 1.32
C ALA A 192 17.05 -7.91 0.02
N GLN A 193 16.15 -7.07 -0.46
CA GLN A 193 15.39 -7.29 -1.69
C GLN A 193 15.36 -5.99 -2.49
N ASP A 194 15.70 -6.04 -3.75
CA ASP A 194 15.47 -4.92 -4.66
C ASP A 194 14.04 -4.97 -5.18
N TYR A 195 13.43 -3.80 -5.33
CA TYR A 195 12.04 -3.65 -5.77
C TYR A 195 11.99 -3.18 -7.22
N GLU A 196 11.20 -3.87 -8.05
CA GLU A 196 10.97 -3.53 -9.45
C GLU A 196 9.80 -2.55 -9.59
N PHE A 197 9.98 -1.32 -9.11
CA PHE A 197 8.92 -0.30 -9.13
C PHE A 197 8.35 -0.02 -10.51
N THR A 198 9.15 -0.13 -11.58
CA THR A 198 8.66 0.05 -12.95
C THR A 198 7.61 -1.00 -13.31
N LYS A 199 7.84 -2.26 -12.98
CA LYS A 199 6.90 -3.36 -13.20
C LYS A 199 5.60 -3.12 -12.42
N TRP A 200 5.72 -2.76 -11.15
CA TRP A 200 4.57 -2.50 -10.28
C TRP A 200 3.77 -1.28 -10.74
N PHE A 201 4.47 -0.22 -11.14
CA PHE A 201 3.84 0.97 -11.71
C PHE A 201 3.04 0.64 -12.97
N ASP A 202 3.59 -0.15 -13.89
CA ASP A 202 2.90 -0.56 -15.11
C ASP A 202 1.61 -1.34 -14.80
N THR A 203 1.63 -2.21 -13.79
CA THR A 203 0.46 -2.94 -13.32
C THR A 203 -0.59 -2.01 -12.72
N ILE A 204 -0.18 -1.05 -11.89
CA ILE A 204 -1.09 -0.05 -11.32
C ILE A 204 -1.72 0.79 -12.45
N GLN A 205 -0.95 1.25 -13.42
CA GLN A 205 -1.45 2.03 -14.55
C GLN A 205 -2.39 1.22 -15.45
N LYS A 206 -2.13 -0.06 -15.61
CA LYS A 206 -2.98 -0.98 -16.38
C LYS A 206 -4.38 -1.08 -15.78
N HIS A 207 -4.51 -1.13 -14.47
CA HIS A 207 -5.77 -1.37 -13.79
C HIS A 207 -6.44 -0.12 -13.23
N GLN A 208 -5.66 0.88 -12.80
CA GLN A 208 -6.16 2.05 -12.07
C GLN A 208 -5.78 3.38 -12.71
N GLY A 209 -5.03 3.37 -13.81
CA GLY A 209 -4.55 4.58 -14.47
C GLY A 209 -5.21 4.86 -15.81
N LYS A 210 -4.55 5.69 -16.61
CA LYS A 210 -4.98 6.09 -17.97
C LYS A 210 -5.20 4.91 -18.90
N LYS A 211 -4.38 3.86 -18.79
CA LYS A 211 -4.50 2.66 -19.64
C LYS A 211 -5.81 1.91 -19.41
N ALA A 212 -6.41 2.04 -18.24
CA ALA A 212 -7.71 1.45 -17.93
C ALA A 212 -8.90 2.32 -18.36
N GLY A 213 -8.67 3.46 -18.98
CA GLY A 213 -9.72 4.44 -19.31
C GLY A 213 -10.34 5.10 -18.08
N LYS A 214 -9.70 4.94 -16.91
CA LYS A 214 -10.09 5.61 -15.67
C LYS A 214 -9.38 6.96 -15.59
N ASP A 215 -9.97 7.91 -14.88
CA ASP A 215 -9.28 9.11 -14.51
C ASP A 215 -8.00 8.72 -13.77
N ALA A 216 -6.86 9.26 -14.17
CA ALA A 216 -5.55 8.88 -13.65
C ALA A 216 -5.32 9.46 -12.24
N ASP A 217 -6.30 9.30 -11.35
CA ASP A 217 -6.31 9.86 -10.01
C ASP A 217 -5.72 8.93 -8.94
N CYS A 218 -5.26 7.74 -9.33
CA CYS A 218 -4.58 6.83 -8.41
C CYS A 218 -3.20 7.37 -8.07
N MET A 219 -3.08 7.96 -6.88
CA MET A 219 -1.83 8.51 -6.39
C MET A 219 -0.92 7.42 -5.83
N LEU A 220 0.39 7.62 -5.92
CA LEU A 220 1.39 6.66 -5.46
C LEU A 220 2.23 7.27 -4.35
N PHE A 221 2.28 6.59 -3.22
CA PHE A 221 3.17 6.87 -2.11
C PHE A 221 4.26 5.79 -2.03
N GLY A 222 5.51 6.21 -1.81
CA GLY A 222 6.62 5.30 -1.57
C GLY A 222 7.14 4.52 -2.77
N ALA A 223 6.75 4.90 -3.98
CA ALA A 223 7.11 4.23 -5.24
C ALA A 223 8.36 4.84 -5.93
N GLN A 224 9.30 5.37 -5.18
CA GLN A 224 10.51 6.05 -5.68
C GLN A 224 10.19 7.08 -6.78
N ALA A 225 10.79 6.92 -7.97
CA ALA A 225 10.61 7.85 -9.08
C ALA A 225 9.15 7.96 -9.59
N TYR A 226 8.29 7.03 -9.23
CA TYR A 226 6.87 7.02 -9.57
C TYR A 226 5.98 7.61 -8.48
N THR A 227 6.55 8.05 -7.37
CA THR A 227 5.83 8.69 -6.28
C THR A 227 5.17 9.99 -6.75
N THR A 228 3.87 10.15 -6.46
CA THR A 228 3.10 11.34 -6.85
C THR A 228 2.63 12.15 -5.65
N VAL A 229 2.65 11.57 -4.48
CA VAL A 229 2.37 12.24 -3.20
C VAL A 229 3.42 11.81 -2.19
N ARG A 230 3.80 12.71 -1.28
CA ARG A 230 4.78 12.39 -0.27
C ARG A 230 4.16 12.37 1.12
N TRP A 231 4.87 11.76 2.04
CA TRP A 231 4.52 11.76 3.44
C TRP A 231 5.17 12.94 4.17
N ILE A 232 4.35 13.80 4.76
CA ILE A 232 4.80 14.94 5.55
C ILE A 232 4.77 14.62 7.04
N GLY A 233 4.19 13.47 7.41
CA GLY A 233 4.07 13.01 8.79
C GLY A 233 5.40 12.63 9.44
N ASN A 234 5.30 12.34 10.72
CA ASN A 234 6.38 11.77 11.53
C ASN A 234 5.76 10.79 12.53
N GLU A 235 6.62 10.05 13.22
CA GLU A 235 6.20 9.08 14.24
C GLU A 235 6.34 9.64 15.67
N ASP A 236 6.58 10.93 15.81
CA ASP A 236 6.74 11.59 17.13
C ASP A 236 5.40 11.91 17.80
N GLY A 237 4.29 11.72 17.09
CA GLY A 237 2.93 12.00 17.58
C GLY A 237 2.62 13.50 17.72
N VAL A 238 3.41 14.36 17.11
CA VAL A 238 3.22 15.81 17.14
C VAL A 238 3.36 16.42 15.74
N ALA A 239 2.62 17.48 15.47
CA ALA A 239 2.82 18.29 14.29
C ALA A 239 3.92 19.32 14.56
N HIS A 240 5.00 19.29 13.76
CA HIS A 240 6.04 20.28 13.84
C HIS A 240 5.59 21.62 13.22
N GLU A 241 6.15 22.73 13.71
CA GLU A 241 5.79 24.08 13.25
C GLU A 241 6.06 24.27 11.74
N ASN A 242 7.08 23.62 11.20
CA ASN A 242 7.47 23.72 9.80
C ASN A 242 7.29 22.38 9.08
N THR A 243 6.04 22.07 8.73
CA THR A 243 5.69 20.88 7.93
C THR A 243 5.68 21.16 6.42
N TRP A 244 6.24 22.28 5.99
CA TRP A 244 6.28 22.69 4.59
C TRP A 244 7.13 21.77 3.73
N ALA A 245 6.64 21.48 2.54
CA ALA A 245 7.42 20.87 1.49
C ALA A 245 8.48 21.84 0.96
N LYS A 246 9.64 21.90 1.60
CA LYS A 246 10.78 22.58 0.99
C LYS A 246 11.28 21.73 -0.16
N SER A 247 11.01 22.19 -1.39
CA SER A 247 11.51 21.54 -2.57
C SER A 247 12.63 22.37 -3.21
N LYS A 248 13.71 21.71 -3.58
CA LYS A 248 14.78 22.28 -4.38
C LYS A 248 14.71 21.65 -5.76
N VAL A 249 14.64 22.49 -6.79
CA VAL A 249 14.63 22.00 -8.15
C VAL A 249 16.06 21.78 -8.62
N ASN A 250 16.33 20.59 -9.11
CA ASN A 250 17.53 20.29 -9.86
C ASN A 250 17.24 20.51 -11.35
N GLU A 251 17.75 21.61 -11.91
CA GLU A 251 17.51 22.00 -13.30
C GLU A 251 18.13 21.04 -14.31
N ALA A 252 19.22 20.36 -13.95
CA ALA A 252 19.94 19.49 -14.86
C ALA A 252 19.14 18.23 -15.26
N ASN A 253 18.36 17.71 -14.35
CA ASN A 253 17.55 16.49 -14.57
C ASN A 253 16.05 16.71 -14.42
N ASN A 254 15.63 17.95 -14.26
CA ASN A 254 14.22 18.33 -14.13
C ASN A 254 13.51 17.65 -12.95
N THR A 255 14.18 17.48 -11.83
CA THR A 255 13.66 16.86 -10.62
C THR A 255 13.58 17.84 -9.46
N ILE A 256 12.76 17.52 -8.47
CA ILE A 256 12.65 18.27 -7.23
C ILE A 256 13.35 17.48 -6.13
N ASP A 257 14.13 18.19 -5.31
CA ASP A 257 14.76 17.62 -4.13
C ASP A 257 14.06 18.13 -2.87
N SER A 258 13.39 17.25 -2.17
CA SER A 258 12.78 17.51 -0.87
C SER A 258 13.87 17.52 0.20
N ASN A 259 14.07 18.67 0.84
CA ASN A 259 15.12 18.87 1.82
C ASN A 259 16.58 18.72 1.31
N GLY A 260 16.76 18.74 -0.01
CA GLY A 260 18.07 18.60 -0.62
C GLY A 260 18.67 17.20 -0.59
N THR A 261 17.88 16.17 -0.35
CA THR A 261 18.38 14.78 -0.20
C THR A 261 17.78 13.77 -1.16
N THR A 262 16.54 13.98 -1.59
CA THR A 262 15.84 13.04 -2.48
C THR A 262 15.27 13.76 -3.67
N PRO A 263 15.69 13.44 -4.91
CA PRO A 263 15.12 14.04 -6.09
C PRO A 263 13.72 13.48 -6.39
N TYR A 264 12.81 14.37 -6.77
CA TYR A 264 11.47 14.03 -7.24
C TYR A 264 11.25 14.56 -8.65
N THR A 265 10.32 13.95 -9.37
CA THR A 265 9.93 14.43 -10.69
C THR A 265 9.21 15.77 -10.56
N ILE A 266 9.46 16.68 -11.50
CA ILE A 266 8.73 17.96 -11.56
C ILE A 266 7.23 17.69 -11.71
N GLY A 267 6.44 18.46 -10.98
CA GLY A 267 5.00 18.25 -10.86
C GLY A 267 4.59 17.49 -9.59
N TYR A 268 5.58 16.98 -8.83
CA TYR A 268 5.34 16.50 -7.49
C TYR A 268 5.22 17.70 -6.55
N ALA A 269 4.05 17.90 -5.99
CA ALA A 269 3.78 18.95 -5.01
C ALA A 269 2.75 18.45 -4.00
N ASP A 270 3.03 18.68 -2.75
CA ASP A 270 2.13 18.37 -1.65
C ASP A 270 1.37 19.61 -1.21
#